data_38fde3e2e6adf033f8a1b2be4a1a31bc
#
_entry.id   38fde3e2e6adf033f8a1b2be4a1a31bc
#
_cell.length_a   1.000
_cell.length_b   1.000
_cell.length_c   1.000
_cell.angle_alpha   90.00
_cell.angle_beta   90.00
_cell.angle_gamma   90.00
#
_symmetry.space_group_name_H-M   'P 1'
#
loop_
_entity.id
_entity.type
_entity.pdbx_description
1 polymer ?
#
loop_
_entity_poly.entity_id
_entity_poly.type
_entity_poly.pdbx_seq_one_letter_code
_entity_poly.pdbx_strand_id
1 'polypeptide(L)'
;MKEDKTVPQLRFPEFTDAWKQRKLGDILKLLKDGTHGSHKDVTNGHYLLSAKNIKDGRIFWDKTDRIISDEDYKKIHSTFKINKGDVLLTIVGSIGETAIFNVSEEITFQRSVAILRPIDEVSSDFLYSEITSPKFQKFLNLNKSTSAQPGIYLGDLANISFSFPENKEEQKMIGRLFTDLNSTITLQQRKLESLQKLKKGLLQQMFI
;
A
#
# COMPACT_ATOMS: atom_id res chain seq x y z
N MET A 1 21.98 -4.35 28.15
CA MET A 1 21.90 -3.46 26.97
C MET A 1 21.35 -4.31 25.83
N LYS A 2 20.14 -4.05 25.33
CA LYS A 2 19.68 -4.64 24.06
C LYS A 2 20.44 -3.90 22.96
N GLU A 3 21.28 -4.62 22.23
CA GLU A 3 21.86 -4.10 21.00
C GLU A 3 20.72 -3.65 20.10
N ASP A 4 20.66 -2.36 19.79
CA ASP A 4 19.82 -1.86 18.69
C ASP A 4 20.38 -2.48 17.41
N LYS A 5 19.71 -3.54 16.94
CA LYS A 5 20.09 -4.22 15.71
C LYS A 5 19.74 -3.33 14.52
N THR A 6 20.65 -2.41 14.18
CA THR A 6 20.57 -1.56 13.00
C THR A 6 21.07 -2.27 11.72
N VAL A 7 21.40 -3.56 11.81
CA VAL A 7 21.82 -4.38 10.68
C VAL A 7 20.90 -5.58 10.57
N PRO A 8 20.27 -5.84 9.40
CA PRO A 8 19.44 -7.01 9.20
C PRO A 8 20.26 -8.31 9.23
N GLN A 9 19.64 -9.43 9.65
CA GLN A 9 20.30 -10.73 9.68
C GLN A 9 20.63 -11.29 8.28
N LEU A 10 19.79 -10.97 7.29
CA LEU A 10 20.01 -11.32 5.89
C LEU A 10 20.20 -10.05 5.09
N ARG A 11 21.28 -9.99 4.32
CA ARG A 11 21.66 -8.82 3.54
C ARG A 11 22.42 -9.22 2.28
N PHE A 12 22.39 -8.39 1.27
CA PHE A 12 23.26 -8.55 0.10
C PHE A 12 24.73 -8.34 0.53
N PRO A 13 25.67 -9.21 0.12
CA PRO A 13 27.04 -9.24 0.68
C PRO A 13 27.84 -7.95 0.50
N GLU A 14 27.53 -7.17 -0.54
CA GLU A 14 28.21 -5.93 -0.90
C GLU A 14 27.88 -4.75 0.04
N PHE A 15 26.87 -4.87 0.91
CA PHE A 15 26.44 -3.80 1.80
C PHE A 15 26.75 -4.15 3.26
N THR A 16 27.50 -3.28 3.94
CA THR A 16 27.96 -3.51 5.32
C THR A 16 27.55 -2.40 6.29
N ASP A 17 27.19 -1.20 5.80
CA ASP A 17 26.88 -0.04 6.63
C ASP A 17 25.61 -0.26 7.47
N ALA A 18 25.59 0.27 8.69
CA ALA A 18 24.42 0.22 9.54
C ALA A 18 23.24 0.97 8.90
N TRP A 19 22.03 0.44 9.06
CA TRP A 19 20.82 1.12 8.60
C TRP A 19 20.51 2.31 9.50
N LYS A 20 20.03 3.39 8.88
CA LYS A 20 19.51 4.55 9.62
C LYS A 20 18.14 4.25 10.18
N GLN A 21 17.88 4.77 11.38
CA GLN A 21 16.58 4.71 12.03
C GLN A 21 16.00 6.11 12.15
N ARG A 22 14.77 6.30 11.67
CA ARG A 22 14.00 7.54 11.78
C ARG A 22 12.52 7.21 12.04
N LYS A 23 11.74 8.22 12.42
CA LYS A 23 10.29 8.07 12.40
C LYS A 23 9.79 8.01 10.96
N LEU A 24 8.72 7.24 10.71
CA LEU A 24 8.12 7.16 9.38
C LEU A 24 7.74 8.56 8.84
N GLY A 25 7.16 9.41 9.69
CA GLY A 25 6.82 10.78 9.31
C GLY A 25 8.01 11.62 8.83
N ASP A 26 9.22 11.39 9.38
CA ASP A 26 10.43 12.14 9.03
C ASP A 26 11.01 11.74 7.67
N ILE A 27 10.57 10.61 7.11
CA ILE A 27 11.00 10.11 5.80
C ILE A 27 9.92 10.25 4.72
N LEU A 28 8.86 10.99 5.01
CA LEU A 28 7.76 11.24 4.07
C LEU A 28 7.65 12.72 3.74
N LYS A 29 7.62 13.05 2.44
CA LYS A 29 7.23 14.38 1.93
C LYS A 29 5.73 14.64 2.07
N LEU A 30 4.94 13.56 2.07
CA LEU A 30 3.49 13.60 2.24
C LEU A 30 3.04 12.38 3.04
N LEU A 31 2.27 12.63 4.08
CA LEU A 31 1.47 11.65 4.80
C LEU A 31 0.07 12.22 4.94
N LYS A 32 -0.87 11.71 4.18
CA LYS A 32 -2.23 12.21 4.13
C LYS A 32 -3.20 11.07 3.84
N ASP A 33 -4.37 11.12 4.40
CA ASP A 33 -5.47 10.25 3.99
C ASP A 33 -6.29 10.87 2.85
N GLY A 34 -7.12 10.07 2.23
CA GLY A 34 -8.01 10.53 1.18
C GLY A 34 -9.11 11.47 1.69
N THR A 35 -10.10 11.75 0.85
CA THR A 35 -11.14 12.72 1.18
C THR A 35 -12.06 12.26 2.31
N HIS A 36 -12.40 13.19 3.21
CA HIS A 36 -13.43 13.03 4.25
C HIS A 36 -14.80 13.58 3.81
N GLY A 37 -14.86 14.24 2.66
CA GLY A 37 -16.09 14.88 2.18
C GLY A 37 -17.18 13.91 1.76
N SER A 38 -18.42 14.36 1.84
CA SER A 38 -19.55 13.71 1.18
C SER A 38 -19.58 14.17 -0.28
N HIS A 39 -19.43 13.27 -1.20
CA HIS A 39 -19.46 13.53 -2.63
C HIS A 39 -20.66 12.81 -3.24
N LYS A 40 -21.35 13.47 -4.18
CA LYS A 40 -22.45 12.86 -4.92
C LYS A 40 -21.90 11.97 -6.03
N ASP A 41 -22.52 10.82 -6.22
CA ASP A 41 -22.18 9.93 -7.33
C ASP A 41 -22.74 10.51 -8.64
N VAL A 42 -21.92 10.44 -9.69
CA VAL A 42 -22.26 10.87 -11.05
C VAL A 42 -22.00 9.75 -12.03
N THR A 43 -22.51 9.88 -13.25
CA THR A 43 -22.30 8.86 -14.31
C THR A 43 -20.94 9.00 -15.03
N ASN A 44 -20.42 10.25 -15.10
CA ASN A 44 -19.16 10.55 -15.77
C ASN A 44 -18.30 11.43 -14.87
N GLY A 45 -17.02 11.14 -14.77
CA GLY A 45 -16.06 11.86 -13.91
C GLY A 45 -14.89 10.99 -13.49
N HIS A 46 -14.50 11.10 -12.23
CA HIS A 46 -13.31 10.44 -11.67
C HIS A 46 -13.70 9.39 -10.62
N TYR A 47 -13.03 8.24 -10.64
CA TYR A 47 -13.26 7.21 -9.62
C TYR A 47 -12.85 7.67 -8.22
N LEU A 48 -13.75 7.47 -7.26
CA LEU A 48 -13.51 7.66 -5.83
C LEU A 48 -13.41 6.30 -5.15
N LEU A 49 -12.19 5.83 -5.00
CA LEU A 49 -11.87 4.51 -4.50
C LEU A 49 -11.75 4.50 -2.95
N SER A 50 -11.72 3.32 -2.38
CA SER A 50 -11.61 3.10 -0.94
C SER A 50 -10.69 1.92 -0.63
N ALA A 51 -10.59 1.53 0.65
CA ALA A 51 -9.78 0.37 1.06
C ALA A 51 -10.13 -0.91 0.32
N LYS A 52 -11.40 -1.14 -0.08
CA LYS A 52 -11.80 -2.33 -0.86
C LYS A 52 -11.10 -2.46 -2.20
N ASN A 53 -10.58 -1.36 -2.73
CA ASN A 53 -9.96 -1.27 -4.04
C ASN A 53 -8.44 -1.48 -4.01
N ILE A 54 -7.87 -1.74 -2.83
CA ILE A 54 -6.44 -2.08 -2.67
C ILE A 54 -6.35 -3.48 -2.08
N LYS A 55 -5.71 -4.38 -2.81
CA LYS A 55 -5.51 -5.76 -2.38
C LYS A 55 -4.34 -6.40 -3.12
N ASP A 56 -3.59 -7.25 -2.43
CA ASP A 56 -2.50 -8.04 -2.98
C ASP A 56 -1.48 -7.19 -3.80
N GLY A 57 -1.14 -6.00 -3.30
CA GLY A 57 -0.19 -5.09 -3.93
C GLY A 57 -0.74 -4.31 -5.13
N ARG A 58 -2.05 -4.33 -5.37
CA ARG A 58 -2.68 -3.76 -6.57
C ARG A 58 -3.83 -2.83 -6.24
N ILE A 59 -4.06 -1.91 -7.15
CA ILE A 59 -5.25 -1.06 -7.17
C ILE A 59 -6.15 -1.61 -8.28
N PHE A 60 -7.41 -1.82 -7.98
CA PHE A 60 -8.40 -2.29 -8.95
C PHE A 60 -9.72 -1.55 -8.78
N TRP A 61 -10.42 -1.34 -9.85
CA TRP A 61 -11.76 -0.76 -9.88
C TRP A 61 -12.52 -1.22 -11.11
N ASP A 62 -13.81 -1.05 -11.08
CA ASP A 62 -14.70 -1.30 -12.20
C ASP A 62 -15.86 -0.30 -12.22
N LYS A 63 -16.79 -0.47 -13.17
CA LYS A 63 -17.95 0.40 -13.36
C LYS A 63 -18.94 0.42 -12.19
N THR A 64 -18.78 -0.43 -11.19
CA THR A 64 -19.61 -0.44 -9.96
C THR A 64 -19.03 0.43 -8.86
N ASP A 65 -17.81 0.90 -9.03
CA ASP A 65 -17.17 1.81 -8.09
C ASP A 65 -17.71 3.24 -8.25
N ARG A 66 -17.60 4.01 -7.19
CA ARG A 66 -18.11 5.37 -7.14
C ARG A 66 -17.37 6.27 -8.11
N ILE A 67 -18.13 7.14 -8.77
CA ILE A 67 -17.61 8.20 -9.65
C ILE A 67 -18.07 9.54 -9.10
N ILE A 68 -17.16 10.50 -8.99
CA ILE A 68 -17.39 11.88 -8.55
C ILE A 68 -17.18 12.86 -9.70
N SER A 69 -17.74 14.05 -9.58
CA SER A 69 -17.61 15.12 -10.59
C SER A 69 -16.18 15.65 -10.70
N ASP A 70 -15.86 16.26 -11.83
CA ASP A 70 -14.60 16.99 -12.05
C ASP A 70 -14.40 18.10 -11.03
N GLU A 71 -15.47 18.77 -10.59
CA GLU A 71 -15.41 19.81 -9.59
C GLU A 71 -14.98 19.25 -8.24
N ASP A 72 -15.60 18.15 -7.78
CA ASP A 72 -15.21 17.48 -6.54
C ASP A 72 -13.78 16.97 -6.61
N TYR A 73 -13.39 16.35 -7.73
CA TYR A 73 -12.02 15.89 -7.94
C TYR A 73 -11.00 17.03 -7.84
N LYS A 74 -11.23 18.14 -8.55
CA LYS A 74 -10.38 19.35 -8.49
C LYS A 74 -10.31 19.93 -7.07
N LYS A 75 -11.42 19.96 -6.35
CA LYS A 75 -11.49 20.43 -4.97
C LYS A 75 -10.68 19.55 -4.02
N ILE A 76 -10.77 18.22 -4.13
CA ILE A 76 -9.98 17.27 -3.35
C ILE A 76 -8.48 17.51 -3.61
N HIS A 77 -8.11 17.66 -4.87
CA HIS A 77 -6.73 17.80 -5.31
C HIS A 77 -6.20 19.25 -5.37
N SER A 78 -6.93 20.21 -4.80
CA SER A 78 -6.48 21.61 -4.72
C SER A 78 -5.26 21.79 -3.82
N THR A 79 -5.09 20.96 -2.80
CA THR A 79 -4.00 21.04 -1.80
C THR A 79 -2.94 19.97 -1.96
N PHE A 80 -3.21 18.89 -2.68
CA PHE A 80 -2.26 17.82 -2.95
C PHE A 80 -2.66 17.06 -4.21
N LYS A 81 -1.73 16.33 -4.80
CA LYS A 81 -1.99 15.38 -5.90
C LYS A 81 -1.38 14.04 -5.54
N ILE A 82 -2.04 12.97 -5.95
CA ILE A 82 -1.45 11.63 -5.87
C ILE A 82 -0.51 11.49 -7.06
N ASN A 83 0.73 11.11 -6.79
CA ASN A 83 1.78 11.01 -7.81
C ASN A 83 2.16 9.53 -8.02
N LYS A 84 2.61 9.21 -9.21
CA LYS A 84 3.26 7.91 -9.45
C LYS A 84 4.41 7.72 -8.46
N GLY A 85 4.46 6.53 -7.84
CA GLY A 85 5.41 6.22 -6.79
C GLY A 85 4.92 6.50 -5.36
N ASP A 86 3.77 7.14 -5.16
CA ASP A 86 3.17 7.21 -3.82
C ASP A 86 2.80 5.80 -3.35
N VAL A 87 3.10 5.50 -2.10
CA VAL A 87 2.70 4.24 -1.48
C VAL A 87 1.34 4.44 -0.80
N LEU A 88 0.39 3.61 -1.15
CA LEU A 88 -0.95 3.61 -0.59
C LEU A 88 -1.04 2.55 0.51
N LEU A 89 -1.65 2.90 1.64
CA LEU A 89 -1.89 2.00 2.76
C LEU A 89 -3.34 2.11 3.20
N THR A 90 -4.05 1.01 3.29
CA THR A 90 -5.38 1.01 3.87
C THR A 90 -5.31 1.14 5.38
N ILE A 91 -6.01 2.13 5.92
CA ILE A 91 -5.98 2.49 7.35
C ILE A 91 -7.34 2.36 8.04
N VAL A 92 -8.41 2.10 7.31
CA VAL A 92 -9.76 1.82 7.84
C VAL A 92 -10.39 0.70 7.02
N GLY A 93 -11.09 -0.21 7.67
CA GLY A 93 -11.69 -1.40 7.04
C GLY A 93 -10.68 -2.54 6.92
N SER A 94 -10.26 -2.91 5.73
CA SER A 94 -9.19 -3.89 5.49
C SER A 94 -7.81 -3.24 5.75
N ILE A 95 -7.47 -3.04 7.03
CA ILE A 95 -6.22 -2.36 7.43
C ILE A 95 -5.00 -3.19 7.01
N GLY A 96 -3.99 -2.52 6.41
CA GLY A 96 -2.69 -3.09 6.10
C GLY A 96 -2.48 -3.48 4.63
N GLU A 97 -3.53 -3.44 3.81
CA GLU A 97 -3.35 -3.61 2.36
C GLU A 97 -2.57 -2.42 1.79
N THR A 98 -1.65 -2.70 0.90
CA THR A 98 -0.70 -1.70 0.42
C THR A 98 -0.50 -1.84 -1.08
N ALA A 99 -0.35 -0.73 -1.79
CA ALA A 99 -0.01 -0.71 -3.22
C ALA A 99 0.86 0.51 -3.55
N ILE A 100 1.68 0.42 -4.60
CA ILE A 100 2.35 1.60 -5.17
C ILE A 100 1.42 2.19 -6.22
N PHE A 101 1.15 3.49 -6.14
CA PHE A 101 0.35 4.20 -7.12
C PHE A 101 1.12 4.32 -8.44
N ASN A 102 0.71 3.57 -9.43
CA ASN A 102 1.28 3.59 -10.78
C ASN A 102 0.17 3.58 -11.84
N VAL A 103 -0.84 4.39 -11.62
CA VAL A 103 -2.04 4.49 -12.45
C VAL A 103 -1.93 5.74 -13.31
N SER A 104 -2.43 5.67 -14.53
CA SER A 104 -2.45 6.82 -15.46
C SER A 104 -3.77 7.59 -15.39
N GLU A 105 -4.84 6.93 -14.95
CA GLU A 105 -6.17 7.50 -14.79
C GLU A 105 -6.21 8.44 -13.59
N GLU A 106 -6.99 9.50 -13.72
CA GLU A 106 -7.27 10.44 -12.64
C GLU A 106 -8.28 9.85 -11.67
N ILE A 107 -7.78 9.14 -10.66
CA ILE A 107 -8.56 8.53 -9.58
C ILE A 107 -8.20 9.18 -8.25
N THR A 108 -9.09 9.08 -7.27
CA THR A 108 -8.85 9.54 -5.90
C THR A 108 -9.35 8.53 -4.87
N PHE A 109 -9.03 8.76 -3.60
CA PHE A 109 -9.35 7.83 -2.52
C PHE A 109 -10.14 8.50 -1.40
N GLN A 110 -10.98 7.71 -0.74
CA GLN A 110 -11.62 8.05 0.52
C GLN A 110 -10.62 7.97 1.68
N ARG A 111 -10.97 8.55 2.82
CA ARG A 111 -10.19 8.55 4.07
C ARG A 111 -9.72 7.18 4.57
N SER A 112 -10.25 6.11 4.02
CA SER A 112 -9.83 4.75 4.35
C SER A 112 -8.45 4.36 3.79
N VAL A 113 -7.85 5.20 2.95
CA VAL A 113 -6.54 5.00 2.34
C VAL A 113 -5.63 6.17 2.69
N ALA A 114 -4.48 5.87 3.29
CA ALA A 114 -3.39 6.81 3.48
C ALA A 114 -2.47 6.81 2.25
N ILE A 115 -1.95 8.00 1.92
CA ILE A 115 -1.03 8.27 0.81
C ILE A 115 0.30 8.66 1.44
N LEU A 116 1.33 7.86 1.19
CA LEU A 116 2.68 8.02 1.73
C LEU A 116 3.63 8.33 0.57
N ARG A 117 4.15 9.55 0.52
CA ARG A 117 5.17 9.94 -0.45
C ARG A 117 6.53 10.00 0.22
N PRO A 118 7.45 9.09 -0.09
CA PRO A 118 8.76 9.12 0.52
C PRO A 118 9.57 10.35 0.10
N ILE A 119 10.56 10.72 0.95
CA ILE A 119 11.63 11.65 0.59
C ILE A 119 12.53 11.01 -0.48
N ASP A 120 13.40 11.83 -1.12
CA ASP A 120 14.24 11.35 -2.20
C ASP A 120 15.26 10.28 -1.76
N GLU A 121 15.59 10.24 -0.47
CA GLU A 121 16.50 9.25 0.12
C GLU A 121 15.88 7.86 0.30
N VAL A 122 14.54 7.73 0.20
CA VAL A 122 13.82 6.46 0.40
C VAL A 122 13.08 6.08 -0.86
N SER A 123 13.31 4.88 -1.39
CA SER A 123 12.59 4.40 -2.56
C SER A 123 11.18 3.90 -2.21
N SER A 124 10.22 4.10 -3.13
CA SER A 124 8.84 3.62 -2.96
C SER A 124 8.77 2.10 -2.83
N ASP A 125 9.57 1.35 -3.59
CA ASP A 125 9.59 -0.11 -3.53
C ASP A 125 10.10 -0.62 -2.18
N PHE A 126 11.12 0.05 -1.61
CA PHE A 126 11.61 -0.29 -0.28
C PHE A 126 10.57 0.05 0.79
N LEU A 127 9.97 1.24 0.73
CA LEU A 127 8.90 1.65 1.65
C LEU A 127 7.73 0.67 1.60
N TYR A 128 7.29 0.29 0.40
CA TYR A 128 6.26 -0.71 0.18
C TYR A 128 6.62 -2.06 0.84
N SER A 129 7.86 -2.53 0.63
CA SER A 129 8.33 -3.80 1.18
C SER A 129 8.36 -3.79 2.71
N GLU A 130 8.81 -2.69 3.32
CA GLU A 130 8.83 -2.56 4.79
C GLU A 130 7.40 -2.48 5.37
N ILE A 131 6.49 -1.72 4.74
CA ILE A 131 5.08 -1.64 5.17
C ILE A 131 4.40 -3.01 5.10
N THR A 132 4.72 -3.83 4.12
CA THR A 132 4.19 -5.20 4.00
C THR A 132 4.90 -6.20 4.91
N SER A 133 5.98 -5.82 5.60
CA SER A 133 6.72 -6.69 6.49
C SER A 133 5.87 -7.17 7.69
N PRO A 134 6.11 -8.39 8.20
CA PRO A 134 5.40 -8.89 9.38
C PRO A 134 5.52 -7.98 10.62
N LYS A 135 6.64 -7.28 10.76
CA LYS A 135 6.89 -6.33 11.86
C LYS A 135 5.94 -5.14 11.76
N PHE A 136 5.83 -4.53 10.59
CA PHE A 136 4.96 -3.39 10.37
C PHE A 136 3.48 -3.79 10.45
N GLN A 137 3.09 -4.90 9.86
CA GLN A 137 1.73 -5.44 9.92
C GLN A 137 1.32 -5.77 11.36
N LYS A 138 2.23 -6.30 12.17
CA LYS A 138 1.99 -6.50 13.61
C LYS A 138 1.74 -5.17 14.33
N PHE A 139 2.53 -4.12 14.02
CA PHE A 139 2.31 -2.79 14.58
C PHE A 139 0.91 -2.27 14.24
N LEU A 140 0.48 -2.34 12.99
CA LEU A 140 -0.87 -1.92 12.57
C LEU A 140 -1.95 -2.66 13.37
N ASN A 141 -1.81 -3.97 13.52
CA ASN A 141 -2.77 -4.79 14.27
C ASN A 141 -2.85 -4.43 15.75
N LEU A 142 -1.75 -4.06 16.37
CA LEU A 142 -1.68 -3.70 17.80
C LEU A 142 -2.19 -2.27 18.07
N ASN A 143 -2.08 -1.37 17.10
CA ASN A 143 -2.40 0.06 17.27
C ASN A 143 -3.71 0.49 16.59
N LYS A 144 -4.46 -0.44 16.01
CA LYS A 144 -5.81 -0.13 15.50
C LYS A 144 -6.73 0.30 16.64
N SER A 145 -7.52 1.34 16.40
CA SER A 145 -8.51 1.82 17.37
C SER A 145 -9.53 0.73 17.70
N THR A 146 -10.05 0.75 18.93
CA THR A 146 -11.08 -0.20 19.42
C THR A 146 -12.51 0.26 19.12
N SER A 147 -12.68 1.29 18.26
CA SER A 147 -13.99 1.80 17.85
C SER A 147 -14.78 0.77 17.01
N ALA A 148 -16.07 0.99 16.85
CA ALA A 148 -16.94 0.16 15.99
C ALA A 148 -16.42 0.00 14.56
N GLN A 149 -15.65 0.98 14.07
CA GLN A 149 -14.90 0.90 12.82
C GLN A 149 -13.42 1.12 13.13
N PRO A 150 -12.63 0.04 13.32
CA PRO A 150 -11.21 0.14 13.62
C PRO A 150 -10.46 0.90 12.53
N GLY A 151 -9.53 1.73 12.94
CA GLY A 151 -8.68 2.51 12.04
C GLY A 151 -7.32 2.80 12.66
N ILE A 152 -6.38 3.22 11.84
CA ILE A 152 -5.05 3.71 12.24
C ILE A 152 -5.01 5.21 12.05
N TYR A 153 -4.59 5.94 13.07
CA TYR A 153 -4.40 7.38 12.95
C TYR A 153 -3.08 7.72 12.24
N LEU A 154 -3.11 8.76 11.40
CA LEU A 154 -1.89 9.21 10.69
C LEU A 154 -0.77 9.62 11.66
N GLY A 155 -1.12 10.16 12.83
CA GLY A 155 -0.16 10.48 13.86
C GLY A 155 0.57 9.27 14.43
N ASP A 156 -0.14 8.13 14.59
CA ASP A 156 0.46 6.88 15.04
C ASP A 156 1.39 6.31 13.96
N LEU A 157 0.96 6.34 12.69
CA LEU A 157 1.80 5.97 11.56
C LEU A 157 3.08 6.81 11.50
N ALA A 158 2.97 8.14 11.64
CA ALA A 158 4.11 9.04 11.59
C ALA A 158 5.16 8.74 12.67
N ASN A 159 4.73 8.22 13.82
CA ASN A 159 5.61 7.92 14.95
C ASN A 159 6.24 6.52 14.91
N ILE A 160 5.93 5.68 13.93
CA ILE A 160 6.56 4.37 13.77
C ILE A 160 8.06 4.53 13.55
N SER A 161 8.86 3.74 14.28
CA SER A 161 10.30 3.63 14.01
C SER A 161 10.52 2.84 12.73
N PHE A 162 11.16 3.49 11.77
CA PHE A 162 11.45 2.99 10.44
C PHE A 162 12.97 2.91 10.24
N SER A 163 13.46 1.76 9.79
CA SER A 163 14.89 1.53 9.53
C SER A 163 15.11 1.30 8.05
N PHE A 164 16.12 1.94 7.46
CA PHE A 164 16.43 1.82 6.04
C PHE A 164 17.93 2.00 5.77
N PRO A 165 18.48 1.33 4.74
CA PRO A 165 19.84 1.58 4.29
C PRO A 165 19.94 2.93 3.61
N GLU A 166 21.05 3.66 3.85
CA GLU A 166 21.30 4.93 3.13
C GLU A 166 21.60 4.70 1.66
N ASN A 167 22.17 3.54 1.34
CA ASN A 167 22.49 3.19 -0.03
C ASN A 167 21.22 2.88 -0.83
N LYS A 168 20.95 3.72 -1.84
CA LYS A 168 19.76 3.57 -2.69
C LYS A 168 19.77 2.30 -3.53
N GLU A 169 20.92 1.79 -3.91
CA GLU A 169 21.00 0.54 -4.68
C GLU A 169 20.58 -0.64 -3.81
N GLU A 170 20.98 -0.66 -2.52
CA GLU A 170 20.49 -1.66 -1.59
C GLU A 170 18.97 -1.60 -1.43
N GLN A 171 18.42 -0.40 -1.25
CA GLN A 171 16.96 -0.21 -1.19
C GLN A 171 16.25 -0.75 -2.45
N LYS A 172 16.79 -0.42 -3.62
CA LYS A 172 16.24 -0.92 -4.90
C LYS A 172 16.33 -2.43 -5.02
N MET A 173 17.44 -3.03 -4.63
CA MET A 173 17.62 -4.48 -4.69
C MET A 173 16.63 -5.19 -3.76
N ILE A 174 16.48 -4.69 -2.53
CA ILE A 174 15.48 -5.21 -1.58
C ILE A 174 14.07 -5.04 -2.14
N GLY A 175 13.72 -3.84 -2.59
CA GLY A 175 12.40 -3.53 -3.14
C GLY A 175 12.05 -4.42 -4.33
N ARG A 176 12.96 -4.58 -5.29
CA ARG A 176 12.78 -5.46 -6.45
C ARG A 176 12.60 -6.91 -6.04
N LEU A 177 13.45 -7.43 -5.14
CA LEU A 177 13.33 -8.81 -4.66
C LEU A 177 11.91 -9.10 -4.16
N PHE A 178 11.37 -8.26 -3.29
CA PHE A 178 10.02 -8.47 -2.73
C PHE A 178 8.91 -8.21 -3.75
N THR A 179 9.08 -7.24 -4.65
CA THR A 179 8.13 -6.99 -5.74
C THR A 179 8.05 -8.19 -6.69
N ASP A 180 9.18 -8.75 -7.08
CA ASP A 180 9.25 -9.93 -7.96
C ASP A 180 8.66 -11.18 -7.29
N LEU A 181 8.97 -11.40 -6.00
CA LEU A 181 8.37 -12.49 -5.23
C LEU A 181 6.85 -12.35 -5.14
N ASN A 182 6.34 -11.17 -4.80
CA ASN A 182 4.90 -10.92 -4.71
C ASN A 182 4.20 -11.09 -6.07
N SER A 183 4.83 -10.64 -7.14
CA SER A 183 4.32 -10.84 -8.52
C SER A 183 4.24 -12.32 -8.87
N THR A 184 5.28 -13.08 -8.55
CA THR A 184 5.32 -14.53 -8.77
C THR A 184 4.24 -15.25 -7.96
N ILE A 185 4.10 -14.94 -6.68
CA ILE A 185 3.05 -15.50 -5.81
C ILE A 185 1.67 -15.22 -6.40
N THR A 186 1.40 -13.98 -6.81
CA THR A 186 0.11 -13.59 -7.40
C THR A 186 -0.19 -14.36 -8.68
N LEU A 187 0.80 -14.56 -9.56
CA LEU A 187 0.64 -15.33 -10.79
C LEU A 187 0.33 -16.79 -10.50
N GLN A 188 1.00 -17.41 -9.54
CA GLN A 188 0.75 -18.80 -9.15
C GLN A 188 -0.65 -18.98 -8.53
N GLN A 189 -1.09 -18.03 -7.70
CA GLN A 189 -2.45 -18.04 -7.13
C GLN A 189 -3.53 -17.98 -8.21
N ARG A 190 -3.38 -17.09 -9.20
CA ARG A 190 -4.31 -17.01 -10.34
C ARG A 190 -4.34 -18.29 -11.17
N LYS A 191 -3.18 -18.90 -11.39
CA LYS A 191 -3.07 -20.18 -12.08
C LYS A 191 -3.80 -21.28 -11.31
N LEU A 192 -3.62 -21.33 -9.98
CA LEU A 192 -4.31 -22.26 -9.10
C LEU A 192 -5.83 -22.09 -9.17
N GLU A 193 -6.32 -20.86 -9.05
CA GLU A 193 -7.76 -20.56 -9.15
C GLU A 193 -8.35 -20.99 -10.51
N SER A 194 -7.62 -20.72 -11.61
CA SER A 194 -8.04 -21.12 -12.95
C SER A 194 -8.12 -22.66 -13.09
N LEU A 195 -7.14 -23.37 -12.56
CA LEU A 195 -7.14 -24.85 -12.56
C LEU A 195 -8.26 -25.41 -11.67
N GLN A 196 -8.54 -24.78 -10.53
CA GLN A 196 -9.64 -25.19 -9.67
C GLN A 196 -11.00 -24.98 -10.35
N LYS A 197 -11.19 -23.86 -11.07
CA LYS A 197 -12.40 -23.60 -11.87
C LYS A 197 -12.55 -24.64 -12.99
N LEU A 198 -11.46 -24.92 -13.71
CA LEU A 198 -11.45 -25.94 -14.76
C LEU A 198 -11.81 -27.32 -14.19
N LYS A 199 -11.16 -27.73 -13.10
CA LYS A 199 -11.45 -28.99 -12.41
C LYS A 199 -12.93 -29.08 -12.03
N LYS A 200 -13.48 -28.01 -11.42
CA LYS A 200 -14.90 -27.97 -11.05
C LYS A 200 -15.83 -28.14 -12.28
N GLY A 201 -15.52 -27.42 -13.37
CA GLY A 201 -16.31 -27.52 -14.61
C GLY A 201 -16.27 -28.93 -15.22
N LEU A 202 -15.08 -29.55 -15.27
CA LEU A 202 -14.95 -30.93 -15.77
C LEU A 202 -15.70 -31.96 -14.90
N LEU A 203 -15.61 -31.82 -13.57
CA LEU A 203 -16.37 -32.70 -12.67
C LEU A 203 -17.87 -32.56 -12.87
N GLN A 204 -18.39 -31.35 -13.07
CA GLN A 204 -19.80 -31.12 -13.34
C GLN A 204 -20.27 -31.70 -14.70
N GLN A 205 -19.36 -31.79 -15.68
CA GLN A 205 -19.70 -32.33 -17.02
C GLN A 205 -19.47 -33.82 -17.14
N MET A 206 -18.59 -34.40 -16.34
CA MET A 206 -18.25 -35.83 -16.41
C MET A 206 -19.07 -36.72 -15.47
N PHE A 207 -19.70 -36.12 -14.46
CA PHE A 207 -20.54 -36.87 -13.50
C PHE A 207 -21.97 -36.28 -13.52
N ILE A 208 -22.95 -37.18 -13.79
CA ILE A 208 -24.38 -36.85 -13.87
C ILE A 208 -24.99 -36.86 -12.48
#